data_0736807c7aead6ac0c807f8d5c5d8af0
#
_entry.id   0736807c7aead6ac0c807f8d5c5d8af0
#
_cell.length_a   1.000
_cell.length_b   1.000
_cell.length_c   1.000
_cell.angle_alpha   90.00
_cell.angle_beta   90.00
_cell.angle_gamma   90.00
#
_symmetry.space_group_name_H-M   'P 1'
#
loop_
_entity.id
_entity.type
_entity.pdbx_description
1 polymer ?
#
loop_
_entity_poly.entity_id
_entity_poly.type
_entity_poly.pdbx_seq_one_letter_code
_entity_poly.pdbx_strand_id
1 'polypeptide(L)'
;MLVLIKHRLIKIIENKDYYALRLLFNKNEKRVFLDIGGNIGLSSIGFRELGFLKNKIMMFEPDRFLLENYVSKVTKNYTNIKVYPFGLSNKSQKKKLYRAFYKNVFFHFNNSFNLTY
;
A
#
# COMPACT_ATOMS: atom_id res chain seq x y z
N MET A 1 -5.09 6.04 -19.77
CA MET A 1 -6.02 7.09 -19.29
C MET A 1 -6.93 6.63 -18.15
N LEU A 2 -7.59 5.47 -18.23
CA LEU A 2 -8.45 4.95 -17.14
C LEU A 2 -7.74 4.71 -15.79
N VAL A 3 -6.49 4.28 -15.81
CA VAL A 3 -5.68 4.03 -14.59
C VAL A 3 -5.36 5.33 -13.85
N LEU A 4 -5.11 6.42 -14.57
CA LEU A 4 -4.81 7.73 -13.97
C LEU A 4 -6.05 8.37 -13.31
N ILE A 5 -7.22 8.18 -13.89
CA ILE A 5 -8.49 8.69 -13.34
C ILE A 5 -8.88 7.87 -12.10
N LYS A 6 -8.78 6.55 -12.15
CA LYS A 6 -8.96 5.69 -10.96
C LYS A 6 -7.98 6.04 -9.85
N HIS A 7 -6.72 6.28 -10.18
CA HIS A 7 -5.69 6.64 -9.20
C HIS A 7 -6.01 7.98 -8.50
N ARG A 8 -6.54 8.96 -9.22
CA ARG A 8 -6.95 10.25 -8.65
C ARG A 8 -8.17 10.12 -7.74
N LEU A 9 -9.17 9.35 -8.13
CA LEU A 9 -10.38 9.12 -7.33
C LEU A 9 -10.10 8.32 -6.06
N ILE A 10 -9.31 7.25 -6.16
CA ILE A 10 -8.89 6.44 -5.01
C ILE A 10 -8.04 7.28 -4.05
N LYS A 11 -7.12 8.09 -4.56
CA LYS A 11 -6.31 9.02 -3.78
C LYS A 11 -7.16 10.02 -2.97
N ILE A 12 -8.25 10.52 -3.54
CA ILE A 12 -9.19 11.43 -2.85
C ILE A 12 -9.94 10.70 -1.74
N ILE A 13 -10.36 9.47 -1.95
CA ILE A 13 -11.11 8.67 -0.97
C ILE A 13 -10.19 8.29 0.19
N GLU A 14 -9.01 7.74 -0.09
CA GLU A 14 -8.06 7.32 0.96
C GLU A 14 -7.49 8.50 1.77
N ASN A 15 -7.31 9.66 1.17
CA ASN A 15 -6.90 10.86 1.92
C ASN A 15 -7.91 11.26 3.00
N LYS A 16 -9.21 11.02 2.79
CA LYS A 16 -10.24 11.26 3.81
C LYS A 16 -10.13 10.26 4.95
N ASP A 17 -9.88 8.99 4.66
CA ASP A 17 -9.76 7.92 5.66
C ASP A 17 -8.56 8.16 6.61
N TYR A 18 -7.47 8.73 6.09
CA TYR A 18 -6.27 9.04 6.88
C TYR A 18 -6.28 10.44 7.51
N TYR A 19 -7.30 11.26 7.26
CA TYR A 19 -7.34 12.63 7.78
C TYR A 19 -7.22 12.71 9.30
N ALA A 20 -7.80 11.75 10.02
CA ALA A 20 -7.70 11.65 11.48
C ALA A 20 -6.24 11.57 11.97
N LEU A 21 -5.32 11.01 11.18
CA LEU A 21 -3.90 10.95 11.54
C LEU A 21 -3.27 12.33 11.71
N ARG A 22 -3.74 13.33 10.98
CA ARG A 22 -3.27 14.73 11.12
C ARG A 22 -3.68 15.36 12.45
N LEU A 23 -4.78 14.88 13.04
CA LEU A 23 -5.27 15.34 14.34
C LEU A 23 -4.54 14.64 15.48
N LEU A 24 -4.13 13.38 15.27
CA LEU A 24 -3.51 12.54 16.30
C LEU A 24 -1.99 12.68 16.35
N PHE A 25 -1.35 13.02 15.24
CA PHE A 25 0.11 12.98 15.12
C PHE A 25 0.68 14.29 14.57
N ASN A 26 1.77 14.74 15.20
CA ASN A 26 2.54 15.86 14.69
C ASN A 26 3.38 15.42 13.47
N LYS A 27 3.10 16.00 12.30
CA LYS A 27 3.80 15.69 11.03
C LYS A 27 5.30 16.02 11.06
N ASN A 28 5.75 16.88 11.99
CA ASN A 28 7.16 17.27 12.13
C ASN A 28 7.98 16.30 12.99
N GLU A 29 7.33 15.43 13.74
CA GLU A 29 8.02 14.39 14.50
C GLU A 29 8.54 13.29 13.56
N LYS A 30 9.75 12.81 13.86
CA LYS A 30 10.31 11.65 13.14
C LYS A 30 9.71 10.37 13.70
N ARG A 31 8.85 9.74 12.94
CA ARG A 31 8.20 8.45 13.26
C ARG A 31 8.41 7.46 12.12
N VAL A 32 8.18 6.19 12.40
CA VAL A 32 8.14 5.13 11.39
C VAL A 32 6.68 4.74 11.19
N PHE A 33 6.23 4.75 9.95
CA PHE A 33 4.92 4.23 9.53
C PHE A 33 5.12 2.83 8.96
N LEU A 34 4.40 1.85 9.51
CA LEU A 34 4.40 0.48 9.01
C LEU A 34 3.14 0.26 8.17
N ASP A 35 3.31 0.06 6.88
CA ASP A 35 2.25 -0.24 5.93
C ASP A 35 2.24 -1.75 5.66
N ILE A 36 1.41 -2.48 6.42
CA ILE A 36 1.35 -3.94 6.39
C ILE A 36 0.25 -4.37 5.42
N GLY A 37 0.64 -5.08 4.35
CA GLY A 37 -0.25 -5.37 3.24
C GLY A 37 -0.47 -4.16 2.35
N GLY A 38 0.62 -3.51 1.95
CA GLY A 38 0.61 -2.22 1.24
C GLY A 38 -0.11 -2.24 -0.11
N ASN A 39 -0.44 -3.43 -0.63
CA ASN A 39 -1.20 -3.61 -1.86
C ASN A 39 -0.59 -2.79 -3.03
N ILE A 40 -1.33 -1.88 -3.65
CA ILE A 40 -0.84 -1.00 -4.72
C ILE A 40 -0.14 0.27 -4.21
N GLY A 41 0.06 0.41 -2.90
CA GLY A 41 0.83 1.49 -2.29
C GLY A 41 0.04 2.75 -1.94
N LEU A 42 -1.29 2.72 -2.01
CA LEU A 42 -2.12 3.91 -1.80
C LEU A 42 -2.10 4.43 -0.37
N SER A 43 -2.01 3.54 0.63
CA SER A 43 -1.89 3.93 2.05
C SER A 43 -0.63 4.75 2.29
N SER A 44 0.51 4.27 1.79
CA SER A 44 1.79 4.97 1.90
C SER A 44 1.77 6.33 1.20
N ILE A 45 1.13 6.41 0.02
CA ILE A 45 0.97 7.68 -0.71
C ILE A 45 0.05 8.62 0.05
N GLY A 46 -1.10 8.14 0.51
CA GLY A 46 -2.05 8.93 1.31
C GLY A 46 -1.37 9.55 2.53
N PHE A 47 -0.54 8.80 3.24
CA PHE A 47 0.25 9.29 4.36
C PHE A 47 1.22 10.41 3.94
N ARG A 48 1.89 10.29 2.79
CA ARG A 48 2.74 11.36 2.25
C ARG A 48 1.96 12.61 1.87
N GLU A 49 0.80 12.45 1.22
CA GLU A 49 -0.06 13.57 0.81
C GLU A 49 -0.65 14.34 2.00
N LEU A 50 -0.80 13.70 3.15
CA LEU A 50 -1.17 14.37 4.41
C LEU A 50 -0.04 15.23 5.00
N GLY A 51 1.16 15.21 4.42
CA GLY A 51 2.28 16.05 4.81
C GLY A 51 3.27 15.40 5.78
N PHE A 52 3.18 14.10 6.03
CA PHE A 52 4.14 13.35 6.86
C PHE A 52 5.43 13.04 6.09
N LEU A 53 6.12 14.07 5.62
CA LEU A 53 7.27 13.95 4.70
C LEU A 53 8.55 13.48 5.39
N LYS A 54 8.72 13.79 6.67
CA LYS A 54 9.92 13.43 7.45
C LYS A 54 9.90 12.00 7.99
N ASN A 55 8.75 11.33 7.91
CA ASN A 55 8.54 10.01 8.43
C ASN A 55 9.08 8.95 7.46
N LYS A 56 9.70 7.91 8.02
CA LYS A 56 10.04 6.72 7.24
C LYS A 56 8.81 5.85 7.07
N ILE A 57 8.58 5.36 5.85
CA ILE A 57 7.55 4.35 5.58
C ILE A 57 8.25 3.02 5.30
N MET A 58 7.81 1.98 5.97
CA MET A 58 8.19 0.59 5.72
C MET A 58 6.94 -0.15 5.24
N MET A 59 6.88 -0.39 3.94
CA MET A 59 5.77 -1.09 3.29
C MET A 59 6.11 -2.57 3.14
N PHE A 60 5.20 -3.44 3.51
CA PHE A 60 5.31 -4.90 3.39
C PHE A 60 4.21 -5.40 2.46
N GLU A 61 4.59 -5.95 1.31
CA GLU A 61 3.65 -6.51 0.34
C GLU A 61 4.23 -7.78 -0.28
N PRO A 62 3.59 -8.94 -0.08
CA PRO A 62 4.11 -10.22 -0.59
C PRO A 62 3.84 -10.43 -2.08
N ASP A 63 2.90 -9.72 -2.69
CA ASP A 63 2.54 -9.92 -4.09
C ASP A 63 3.50 -9.19 -5.04
N ARG A 64 4.44 -9.94 -5.62
CA ARG A 64 5.41 -9.40 -6.58
C ARG A 64 4.76 -8.72 -7.79
N PHE A 65 3.62 -9.23 -8.25
CA PHE A 65 2.90 -8.63 -9.37
C PHE A 65 2.45 -7.20 -9.03
N LEU A 66 1.92 -6.99 -7.81
CA LEU A 66 1.56 -5.65 -7.33
C LEU A 66 2.78 -4.75 -7.19
N LEU A 67 3.87 -5.28 -6.64
CA LEU A 67 5.10 -4.52 -6.46
C LEU A 67 5.67 -4.01 -7.79
N GLU A 68 5.77 -4.88 -8.78
CA GLU A 68 6.37 -4.56 -10.09
C GLU A 68 5.46 -3.66 -10.95
N ASN A 69 4.16 -3.92 -10.96
CA ASN A 69 3.23 -3.27 -11.87
C ASN A 69 2.61 -1.99 -11.31
N TYR A 70 2.52 -1.85 -9.99
CA TYR A 70 1.86 -0.71 -9.34
C TYR A 70 2.76 0.02 -8.35
N VAL A 71 3.24 -0.64 -7.31
CA VAL A 71 3.98 0.00 -6.21
C VAL A 71 5.20 0.75 -6.71
N SER A 72 6.02 0.14 -7.56
CA SER A 72 7.21 0.77 -8.13
C SER A 72 6.89 2.05 -8.91
N LYS A 73 5.74 2.11 -9.55
CA LYS A 73 5.29 3.27 -10.34
C LYS A 73 4.74 4.39 -9.47
N VAL A 74 3.99 4.05 -8.43
CA VAL A 74 3.33 5.04 -7.58
C VAL A 74 4.26 5.60 -6.51
N THR A 75 5.24 4.82 -6.04
CA THR A 75 6.17 5.24 -4.98
C THR A 75 7.41 5.96 -5.49
N LYS A 76 7.74 5.87 -6.78
CA LYS A 76 8.97 6.45 -7.38
C LYS A 76 9.15 7.95 -7.14
N ASN A 77 8.05 8.68 -7.00
CA ASN A 77 8.06 10.13 -6.80
C ASN A 77 8.09 10.54 -5.31
N TYR A 78 8.16 9.56 -4.41
CA TYR A 78 8.15 9.80 -2.97
C TYR A 78 9.42 9.29 -2.32
N THR A 79 10.00 10.11 -1.44
CA THR A 79 11.19 9.75 -0.68
C THR A 79 10.84 9.02 0.62
N ASN A 80 11.82 8.32 1.20
CA ASN A 80 11.71 7.66 2.50
C ASN A 80 10.64 6.55 2.55
N ILE A 81 10.30 5.93 1.42
CA ILE A 81 9.48 4.72 1.36
C ILE A 81 10.39 3.54 1.05
N LYS A 82 10.48 2.59 1.97
CA LYS A 82 11.20 1.32 1.77
C LYS A 82 10.20 0.19 1.63
N VAL A 83 10.26 -0.52 0.52
CA VAL A 83 9.37 -1.62 0.17
C VAL A 83 10.05 -2.96 0.46
N TYR A 84 9.33 -3.85 1.13
CA TYR A 84 9.77 -5.20 1.47
C TYR A 84 8.86 -6.22 0.76
N PRO A 85 9.41 -7.11 -0.09
CA PRO A 85 8.63 -8.03 -0.92
C PRO A 85 8.22 -9.31 -0.15
N PHE A 86 7.67 -9.15 1.04
CA PHE A 86 7.15 -10.24 1.86
C PHE A 86 6.07 -9.76 2.81
N GLY A 87 5.21 -10.68 3.24
CA GLY A 87 4.21 -10.45 4.29
C GLY A 87 4.79 -10.67 5.68
N LEU A 88 4.20 -10.05 6.68
CA LEU A 88 4.54 -10.26 8.08
C LEU A 88 3.74 -11.43 8.66
N SER A 89 4.39 -12.25 9.47
CA SER A 89 3.79 -13.39 10.18
C SER A 89 4.53 -13.63 11.49
N ASN A 90 3.93 -14.39 12.38
CA ASN A 90 4.55 -14.83 13.63
C ASN A 90 5.64 -15.90 13.46
N LYS A 91 5.81 -16.41 12.24
CA LYS A 91 6.87 -17.36 11.89
C LYS A 91 7.32 -17.19 10.45
N SER A 92 8.58 -17.52 10.17
CA SER A 92 9.11 -17.58 8.80
C SER A 92 8.52 -18.77 8.07
N GLN A 93 7.85 -18.53 6.94
CA GLN A 93 7.22 -19.57 6.15
C GLN A 93 7.02 -19.12 4.70
N LYS A 94 6.93 -20.08 3.78
CA LYS A 94 6.49 -19.83 2.40
C LYS A 94 5.04 -20.25 2.29
N LYS A 95 4.20 -19.36 1.74
CA LYS A 95 2.79 -19.65 1.44
C LYS A 95 2.44 -19.30 0.01
N LYS A 96 1.50 -20.03 -0.58
CA LYS A 96 0.90 -19.66 -1.86
C LYS A 96 0.00 -18.45 -1.66
N LEU A 97 0.15 -17.45 -2.52
CA LEU A 97 -0.76 -16.31 -2.60
C LEU A 97 -1.71 -16.53 -3.78
N TYR A 98 -3.00 -16.51 -3.51
CA TYR A 98 -4.05 -16.67 -4.52
C TYR A 98 -4.56 -15.29 -4.91
N ARG A 99 -4.66 -15.05 -6.23
CA ARG A 99 -5.17 -13.80 -6.79
C ARG A 99 -6.56 -14.04 -7.37
N ALA A 100 -7.48 -13.14 -7.10
CA ALA A 100 -8.83 -13.22 -7.64
C ALA A 100 -8.91 -12.58 -9.03
N PHE A 101 -9.49 -13.31 -9.98
CA PHE A 101 -9.77 -12.85 -11.35
C PHE A 101 -11.23 -13.10 -11.68
N TYR A 102 -11.85 -12.17 -12.38
CA TYR A 102 -13.16 -12.34 -12.98
C TYR A 102 -13.15 -11.73 -14.37
N LYS A 103 -13.50 -12.53 -15.39
CA LYS A 103 -13.49 -12.08 -16.81
C LYS A 103 -12.21 -11.32 -17.19
N ASN A 104 -11.04 -11.88 -16.85
CA ASN A 104 -9.72 -11.28 -17.07
C ASN A 104 -9.45 -9.96 -16.32
N VAL A 105 -10.31 -9.58 -15.39
CA VAL A 105 -10.08 -8.44 -14.49
C VAL A 105 -9.47 -8.94 -13.19
N PHE A 106 -8.36 -8.35 -12.82
CA PHE A 106 -7.66 -8.65 -11.57
C PHE A 106 -8.23 -7.83 -10.41
N PHE A 107 -8.64 -8.52 -9.34
CA PHE A 107 -9.15 -7.90 -8.12
C PHE A 107 -8.06 -7.90 -7.04
N HIS A 108 -7.22 -6.88 -7.01
CA HIS A 108 -6.08 -6.80 -6.09
C HIS A 108 -6.47 -6.70 -4.60
N PHE A 109 -7.71 -6.36 -4.27
CA PHE A 109 -8.18 -6.33 -2.89
C PHE A 109 -8.56 -7.71 -2.33
N ASN A 110 -8.69 -8.73 -3.18
CA ASN A 110 -9.17 -10.05 -2.81
C ASN A 110 -8.05 -11.11 -2.81
N ASN A 111 -6.79 -10.68 -2.71
CA ASN A 111 -5.68 -11.61 -2.59
C ASN A 111 -5.73 -12.29 -1.21
N SER A 112 -5.56 -13.61 -1.18
CA SER A 112 -5.64 -14.40 0.04
C SER A 112 -4.58 -15.49 0.08
N PHE A 113 -4.14 -15.86 1.29
CA PHE A 113 -3.32 -17.02 1.53
C PHE A 113 -4.16 -18.30 1.77
N ASN A 114 -5.47 -18.18 1.88
CA ASN A 114 -6.41 -19.28 2.05
C ASN A 114 -7.49 -19.22 0.97
N LEU A 115 -7.92 -20.40 0.47
CA LEU A 115 -9.03 -20.52 -0.48
C LEU A 115 -10.41 -20.69 0.20
N THR A 116 -10.44 -20.76 1.53
CA THR A 116 -11.69 -20.88 2.28
C THR A 116 -12.40 -19.53 2.32
N TYR A 117 -13.48 -19.44 1.58
CA TYR A 117 -14.49 -18.39 1.66
C TYR A 117 -15.71 -18.95 2.36
#